data_ad4dab36db636fffba4c6e8d7ad02a7e
#
_entry.id   ad4dab36db636fffba4c6e8d7ad02a7e
#
_cell.length_a   1.000
_cell.length_b   1.000
_cell.length_c   1.000
_cell.angle_alpha   90.00
_cell.angle_beta   90.00
_cell.angle_gamma   90.00
#
_symmetry.space_group_name_H-M   'P 1'
#
loop_
_entity.id
_entity.type
_entity.pdbx_description
1 polymer ?
#
loop_
_entity_poly.entity_id
_entity_poly.type
_entity_poly.pdbx_seq_one_letter_code
_entity_poly.pdbx_strand_id
1 'polypeptide(L)'
;RDNFIFVPFVLVILLCVLGFLFRNWIQVFLPILTVIITAIWLLGFMGLFNLEINIISYIVPNLIFIIGVADAIHIQARFKENLTKLNKSSEEIMLKTLKEMSKVIFITSLTTSIGFLALTTTSIKIIREFGMEVSIGIMMAWLVSILTVPSGLLAMKGFNDKSYKPFNKF
;
A
#
# COMPACT_ATOMS: atom_id res chain seq x y z
N ARG A 1 -12.11 -8.63 21.30
CA ARG A 1 -11.50 -9.98 21.36
C ARG A 1 -11.28 -10.54 19.96
N ASP A 2 -12.21 -10.32 19.02
CA ASP A 2 -12.17 -10.89 17.67
C ASP A 2 -11.13 -10.23 16.75
N ASN A 3 -10.86 -8.94 16.91
CA ASN A 3 -9.82 -8.24 16.13
C ASN A 3 -8.41 -8.75 16.39
N PHE A 4 -8.11 -9.23 17.61
CA PHE A 4 -6.80 -9.79 17.95
C PHE A 4 -6.52 -11.13 17.25
N ILE A 5 -7.55 -11.81 16.77
CA ILE A 5 -7.43 -13.06 16.01
C ILE A 5 -7.49 -12.77 14.51
N PHE A 6 -8.36 -11.84 14.10
CA PHE A 6 -8.62 -11.54 12.70
C PHE A 6 -7.42 -10.85 12.02
N VAL A 7 -6.81 -9.86 12.66
CA VAL A 7 -5.65 -9.12 12.10
C VAL A 7 -4.44 -10.03 11.86
N PRO A 8 -3.97 -10.85 12.83
CA PRO A 8 -2.87 -11.79 12.57
C PRO A 8 -3.22 -12.83 11.51
N PHE A 9 -4.47 -13.31 11.44
CA PHE A 9 -4.90 -14.27 10.45
C PHE A 9 -4.82 -13.70 9.02
N VAL A 10 -5.34 -12.48 8.81
CA VAL A 10 -5.24 -11.77 7.53
C VAL A 10 -3.76 -11.52 7.16
N LEU A 11 -2.94 -11.15 8.14
CA LEU A 11 -1.51 -10.90 7.95
C LEU A 11 -0.76 -12.17 7.52
N VAL A 12 -1.07 -13.33 8.12
CA VAL A 12 -0.48 -14.62 7.76
C VAL A 12 -0.87 -15.02 6.34
N ILE A 13 -2.15 -14.90 5.97
CA ILE A 13 -2.62 -15.18 4.60
C ILE A 13 -1.89 -14.28 3.61
N LEU A 14 -1.80 -12.98 3.91
CA LEU A 14 -1.10 -12.02 3.06
C LEU A 14 0.37 -12.39 2.89
N LEU A 15 1.07 -12.72 3.98
CA LEU A 15 2.48 -13.15 3.93
C LEU A 15 2.66 -14.42 3.09
N CYS A 16 1.74 -15.39 3.21
CA CYS A 16 1.77 -16.60 2.39
C CYS A 16 1.58 -16.27 0.89
N VAL A 17 0.60 -15.42 0.57
CA VAL A 17 0.34 -15.01 -0.82
C VAL A 17 1.51 -14.22 -1.39
N LEU A 18 2.04 -13.24 -0.64
CA LEU A 18 3.21 -12.45 -1.06
C LEU A 18 4.47 -13.31 -1.21
N GLY A 19 4.71 -14.24 -0.28
CA GLY A 19 5.82 -15.18 -0.35
C GLY A 19 5.74 -16.08 -1.57
N PHE A 20 4.54 -16.55 -1.90
CA PHE A 20 4.28 -17.35 -3.11
C PHE A 20 4.50 -16.54 -4.40
N LEU A 21 4.01 -15.30 -4.45
CA LEU A 21 4.11 -14.42 -5.62
C LEU A 21 5.54 -13.92 -5.87
N PHE A 22 6.23 -13.48 -4.84
CA PHE A 22 7.49 -12.77 -5.00
C PHE A 22 8.74 -13.61 -4.74
N ARG A 23 8.63 -14.73 -4.02
CA ARG A 23 9.76 -15.63 -3.67
C ARG A 23 11.01 -14.92 -3.09
N ASN A 24 10.86 -13.67 -2.65
CA ASN A 24 11.92 -12.87 -2.09
C ASN A 24 11.40 -12.16 -0.82
N TRP A 25 11.99 -12.47 0.32
CA TRP A 25 11.59 -11.95 1.63
C TRP A 25 11.49 -10.43 1.68
N ILE A 26 12.35 -9.74 0.92
CA ILE A 26 12.43 -8.30 0.95
C ILE A 26 11.24 -7.66 0.18
N GLN A 27 10.82 -8.29 -0.91
CA GLN A 27 9.62 -7.86 -1.64
C GLN A 27 8.33 -8.12 -0.85
N VAL A 28 8.35 -9.06 0.08
CA VAL A 28 7.26 -9.30 1.03
C VAL A 28 7.26 -8.24 2.14
N PHE A 29 8.45 -7.84 2.61
CA PHE A 29 8.58 -6.87 3.69
C PHE A 29 8.19 -5.44 3.29
N LEU A 30 8.45 -5.07 2.03
CA LEU A 30 8.22 -3.70 1.55
C LEU A 30 6.75 -3.25 1.64
N PRO A 31 5.74 -4.02 1.18
CA PRO A 31 4.33 -3.67 1.38
C PRO A 31 3.94 -3.50 2.84
N ILE A 32 4.47 -4.35 3.71
CA ILE A 32 4.18 -4.29 5.16
C ILE A 32 4.75 -3.00 5.75
N LEU A 33 6.01 -2.65 5.40
CA LEU A 33 6.64 -1.41 5.83
C LEU A 33 5.84 -0.18 5.36
N THR A 34 5.38 -0.19 4.11
CA THR A 34 4.54 0.88 3.55
C THR A 34 3.29 1.09 4.39
N VAL A 35 2.61 0.03 4.77
CA VAL A 35 1.37 0.12 5.55
C VAL A 35 1.63 0.56 6.98
N ILE A 36 2.71 0.10 7.61
CA ILE A 36 3.09 0.54 8.96
C ILE A 36 3.33 2.06 8.96
N ILE A 37 4.09 2.57 7.98
CA ILE A 37 4.34 4.01 7.86
C ILE A 37 3.01 4.76 7.63
N THR A 38 2.15 4.25 6.77
CA THR A 38 0.84 4.86 6.50
C THR A 38 -0.03 4.90 7.77
N ALA A 39 -0.06 3.82 8.53
CA ALA A 39 -0.82 3.75 9.78
C ALA A 39 -0.30 4.77 10.82
N ILE A 40 1.01 4.89 10.97
CA ILE A 40 1.63 5.88 11.87
C ILE A 40 1.26 7.31 11.42
N TRP A 41 1.32 7.60 10.14
CA TRP A 41 0.97 8.91 9.59
C TRP A 41 -0.51 9.23 9.78
N LEU A 42 -1.38 8.25 9.56
CA LEU A 42 -2.82 8.42 9.78
C LEU A 42 -3.14 8.71 11.25
N LEU A 43 -2.57 7.93 12.18
CA LEU A 43 -2.77 8.15 13.62
C LEU A 43 -2.22 9.52 14.05
N GLY A 44 -1.07 9.91 13.50
CA GLY A 44 -0.52 11.25 13.71
C GLY A 44 -1.45 12.36 13.21
N PHE A 45 -2.02 12.17 12.03
CA PHE A 45 -2.99 13.11 11.45
C PHE A 45 -4.27 13.20 12.31
N MET A 46 -4.83 12.05 12.72
CA MET A 46 -6.01 12.02 13.60
C MET A 46 -5.75 12.75 14.91
N GLY A 47 -4.55 12.56 15.51
CA GLY A 47 -4.14 13.26 16.72
C GLY A 47 -4.01 14.78 16.53
N LEU A 48 -3.44 15.24 15.40
CA LEU A 48 -3.29 16.66 15.09
C LEU A 48 -4.64 17.38 14.91
N PHE A 49 -5.62 16.71 14.31
CA PHE A 49 -6.94 17.28 14.05
C PHE A 49 -7.98 16.96 15.12
N ASN A 50 -7.55 16.36 16.26
CA ASN A 50 -8.42 15.94 17.35
C ASN A 50 -9.64 15.12 16.86
N LEU A 51 -9.43 14.22 15.91
CA LEU A 51 -10.47 13.30 15.43
C LEU A 51 -10.74 12.25 16.49
N GLU A 52 -12.01 12.08 16.85
CA GLU A 52 -12.42 11.10 17.86
C GLU A 52 -12.33 9.67 17.29
N ILE A 53 -11.66 8.78 18.00
CA ILE A 53 -11.60 7.36 17.62
C ILE A 53 -12.91 6.70 18.06
N ASN A 54 -13.76 6.40 17.10
CA ASN A 54 -15.05 5.75 17.28
C ASN A 54 -14.95 4.22 17.13
N ILE A 55 -16.02 3.51 17.49
CA ILE A 55 -16.09 2.04 17.33
C ILE A 55 -15.86 1.63 15.87
N ILE A 56 -16.32 2.43 14.90
CA ILE A 56 -16.14 2.17 13.46
C ILE A 56 -14.72 2.54 13.01
N SER A 57 -14.05 3.49 13.64
CA SER A 57 -12.67 3.88 13.34
C SER A 57 -11.67 2.70 13.50
N TYR A 58 -11.99 1.67 14.28
CA TYR A 58 -11.18 0.44 14.36
C TYR A 58 -11.11 -0.34 13.03
N ILE A 59 -12.03 -0.11 12.10
CA ILE A 59 -12.02 -0.75 10.77
C ILE A 59 -11.06 -0.02 9.82
N VAL A 60 -10.81 1.27 10.05
CA VAL A 60 -9.99 2.14 9.16
C VAL A 60 -8.59 1.58 8.92
N PRO A 61 -7.81 1.19 9.94
CA PRO A 61 -6.48 0.61 9.73
C PRO A 61 -6.51 -0.64 8.85
N ASN A 62 -7.54 -1.50 8.99
CA ASN A 62 -7.67 -2.71 8.19
C ASN A 62 -7.94 -2.40 6.71
N LEU A 63 -8.79 -1.40 6.41
CA LEU A 63 -9.05 -0.95 5.04
C LEU A 63 -7.79 -0.36 4.41
N ILE A 64 -7.09 0.51 5.13
CA ILE A 64 -5.85 1.13 4.64
C ILE A 64 -4.76 0.09 4.44
N PHE A 65 -4.70 -0.92 5.31
CA PHE A 65 -3.79 -2.06 5.16
C PHE A 65 -4.00 -2.78 3.82
N ILE A 66 -5.25 -3.13 3.51
CA ILE A 66 -5.58 -3.84 2.27
C ILE A 66 -5.23 -2.99 1.03
N ILE A 67 -5.61 -1.71 1.03
CA ILE A 67 -5.38 -0.79 -0.10
C ILE A 67 -3.89 -0.50 -0.26
N GLY A 68 -3.19 -0.17 0.82
CA GLY A 68 -1.76 0.15 0.77
C GLY A 68 -0.89 -1.02 0.34
N VAL A 69 -1.24 -2.25 0.76
CA VAL A 69 -0.57 -3.47 0.28
C VAL A 69 -0.83 -3.68 -1.22
N ALA A 70 -2.08 -3.50 -1.68
CA ALA A 70 -2.41 -3.65 -3.09
C ALA A 70 -1.61 -2.65 -3.96
N ASP A 71 -1.52 -1.39 -3.56
CA ASP A 71 -0.74 -0.37 -4.26
C ASP A 71 0.75 -0.74 -4.33
N ALA A 72 1.33 -1.18 -3.22
CA ALA A 72 2.72 -1.62 -3.18
C ALA A 72 2.99 -2.84 -4.08
N ILE A 73 2.07 -3.82 -4.10
CA ILE A 73 2.16 -5.00 -4.97
C ILE A 73 2.11 -4.60 -6.44
N HIS A 74 1.22 -3.70 -6.83
CA HIS A 74 1.09 -3.23 -8.21
C HIS A 74 2.38 -2.57 -8.71
N ILE A 75 3.00 -1.70 -7.91
CA ILE A 75 4.29 -1.08 -8.26
C ILE A 75 5.38 -2.15 -8.41
N GLN A 76 5.48 -3.09 -7.46
CA GLN A 76 6.50 -4.15 -7.49
C GLN A 76 6.33 -5.09 -8.68
N ALA A 77 5.10 -5.51 -8.95
CA ALA A 77 4.78 -6.39 -10.08
C ALA A 77 5.13 -5.75 -11.41
N ARG A 78 4.78 -4.47 -11.58
CA ARG A 78 5.10 -3.72 -12.80
C ARG A 78 6.59 -3.47 -12.96
N PHE A 79 7.29 -3.16 -11.87
CA PHE A 79 8.74 -3.04 -11.88
C PHE A 79 9.41 -4.35 -12.33
N LYS A 80 8.98 -5.47 -11.79
CA LYS A 80 9.47 -6.80 -12.16
C LYS A 80 9.21 -7.12 -13.65
N GLU A 81 8.01 -6.80 -14.13
CA GLU A 81 7.67 -6.95 -15.55
C GLU A 81 8.58 -6.10 -16.46
N ASN A 82 8.80 -4.85 -16.09
CA ASN A 82 9.66 -3.95 -16.85
C ASN A 82 11.13 -4.39 -16.84
N LEU A 83 11.61 -4.98 -15.72
CA LEU A 83 12.96 -5.56 -15.64
C LEU A 83 13.17 -6.71 -16.62
N THR A 84 12.15 -7.53 -16.86
CA THR A 84 12.26 -8.66 -17.80
C THR A 84 12.15 -8.24 -19.27
N LYS A 85 11.49 -7.12 -19.54
CA LYS A 85 11.22 -6.65 -20.93
C LYS A 85 12.24 -5.64 -21.45
N LEU A 86 12.90 -4.91 -20.55
CA LEU A 86 13.76 -3.78 -20.92
C LEU A 86 15.20 -4.07 -20.53
N ASN A 87 16.09 -3.90 -21.51
CA ASN A 87 17.54 -4.00 -21.29
C ASN A 87 18.10 -2.62 -20.91
N LYS A 88 17.69 -2.09 -19.74
CA LYS A 88 18.04 -0.76 -19.24
C LYS A 88 18.52 -0.83 -17.80
N SER A 89 19.07 0.28 -17.29
CA SER A 89 19.42 0.39 -15.88
C SER A 89 18.18 0.29 -14.99
N SER A 90 18.32 -0.21 -13.78
CA SER A 90 17.16 -0.35 -12.87
C SER A 90 16.56 0.98 -12.45
N GLU A 91 17.36 2.05 -12.45
CA GLU A 91 16.87 3.40 -12.18
C GLU A 91 15.96 3.88 -13.30
N GLU A 92 16.36 3.69 -14.56
CA GLU A 92 15.52 4.03 -15.72
C GLU A 92 14.23 3.20 -15.75
N ILE A 93 14.34 1.91 -15.42
CA ILE A 93 13.20 1.01 -15.33
C ILE A 93 12.26 1.45 -14.20
N MET A 94 12.81 1.86 -13.05
CA MET A 94 12.01 2.36 -11.92
C MET A 94 11.30 3.66 -12.29
N LEU A 95 12.00 4.61 -12.91
CA LEU A 95 11.39 5.87 -13.38
C LEU A 95 10.25 5.63 -14.37
N LYS A 96 10.44 4.67 -15.29
CA LYS A 96 9.37 4.26 -16.20
C LYS A 96 8.19 3.65 -15.45
N THR A 97 8.47 2.74 -14.53
CA THR A 97 7.43 2.08 -13.71
C THR A 97 6.62 3.11 -12.91
N LEU A 98 7.30 4.07 -12.30
CA LEU A 98 6.64 5.15 -11.57
C LEU A 98 5.75 6.00 -12.47
N LYS A 99 6.24 6.40 -13.66
CA LYS A 99 5.42 7.16 -14.63
C LYS A 99 4.15 6.41 -15.06
N GLU A 100 4.24 5.08 -15.20
CA GLU A 100 3.10 4.25 -15.58
C GLU A 100 2.14 4.03 -14.41
N MET A 101 2.65 3.66 -13.25
CA MET A 101 1.83 3.18 -12.13
C MET A 101 1.34 4.30 -11.20
N SER A 102 2.11 5.38 -11.01
CA SER A 102 1.68 6.46 -10.12
C SER A 102 0.36 7.08 -10.55
N LYS A 103 0.17 7.26 -11.86
CA LYS A 103 -1.07 7.80 -12.41
C LYS A 103 -2.25 6.83 -12.21
N VAL A 104 -2.03 5.54 -12.49
CA VAL A 104 -3.08 4.52 -12.35
C VAL A 104 -3.51 4.40 -10.90
N ILE A 105 -2.55 4.24 -9.97
CA ILE A 105 -2.82 4.11 -8.54
C ILE A 105 -3.43 5.41 -7.99
N PHE A 106 -2.98 6.59 -8.46
CA PHE A 106 -3.59 7.85 -8.05
C PHE A 106 -5.08 7.92 -8.41
N ILE A 107 -5.44 7.54 -9.64
CA ILE A 107 -6.83 7.57 -10.08
C ILE A 107 -7.68 6.59 -9.26
N THR A 108 -7.20 5.38 -9.01
CA THR A 108 -7.92 4.40 -8.19
C THR A 108 -8.07 4.86 -6.74
N SER A 109 -7.01 5.39 -6.14
CA SER A 109 -7.05 5.93 -4.78
C SER A 109 -7.95 7.16 -4.69
N LEU A 110 -7.91 8.04 -5.68
CA LEU A 110 -8.78 9.22 -5.74
C LEU A 110 -10.26 8.85 -5.86
N THR A 111 -10.60 7.93 -6.76
CA THR A 111 -12.00 7.49 -6.94
C THR A 111 -12.53 6.80 -5.69
N THR A 112 -11.71 5.97 -5.03
CA THR A 112 -12.08 5.30 -3.77
C THR A 112 -12.22 6.32 -2.64
N SER A 113 -11.30 7.27 -2.55
CA SER A 113 -11.34 8.37 -1.58
C SER A 113 -12.62 9.22 -1.74
N ILE A 114 -12.99 9.58 -2.97
CA ILE A 114 -14.25 10.31 -3.25
C ILE A 114 -15.46 9.46 -2.84
N GLY A 115 -15.44 8.15 -3.08
CA GLY A 115 -16.50 7.25 -2.65
C GLY A 115 -16.70 7.27 -1.12
N PHE A 116 -15.61 7.25 -0.35
CA PHE A 116 -15.68 7.36 1.11
C PHE A 116 -16.05 8.77 1.57
N LEU A 117 -15.60 9.83 0.86
CA LEU A 117 -16.02 11.21 1.15
C LEU A 117 -17.54 11.39 0.97
N ALA A 118 -18.20 10.64 0.08
CA ALA A 118 -19.64 10.72 -0.05
C ALA A 118 -20.37 10.35 1.25
N LEU A 119 -19.77 9.54 2.14
CA LEU A 119 -20.31 9.24 3.46
C LEU A 119 -20.37 10.47 4.38
N THR A 120 -19.60 11.53 4.08
CA THR A 120 -19.64 12.76 4.87
C THR A 120 -20.95 13.54 4.72
N THR A 121 -21.77 13.21 3.72
CA THR A 121 -23.10 13.83 3.52
C THR A 121 -24.18 13.27 4.44
N THR A 122 -23.89 12.16 5.16
CA THR A 122 -24.86 11.56 6.09
C THR A 122 -25.05 12.39 7.35
N SER A 123 -26.25 12.33 7.94
CA SER A 123 -26.57 12.96 9.21
C SER A 123 -25.95 12.22 10.43
N ILE A 124 -25.49 10.99 10.24
CA ILE A 124 -24.94 10.17 11.31
C ILE A 124 -23.46 10.52 11.52
N LYS A 125 -23.14 11.17 12.66
CA LYS A 125 -21.80 11.69 12.99
C LYS A 125 -20.70 10.61 12.79
N ILE A 126 -20.91 9.40 13.33
CA ILE A 126 -19.91 8.30 13.28
C ILE A 126 -19.60 7.89 11.86
N ILE A 127 -20.58 7.81 10.96
CA ILE A 127 -20.37 7.43 9.55
C ILE A 127 -19.66 8.55 8.78
N ARG A 128 -19.96 9.79 9.09
CA ARG A 128 -19.32 10.96 8.50
C ARG A 128 -17.83 11.01 8.86
N GLU A 129 -17.50 10.81 10.13
CA GLU A 129 -16.10 10.78 10.61
C GLU A 129 -15.34 9.62 9.97
N PHE A 130 -15.91 8.42 9.96
CA PHE A 130 -15.35 7.25 9.28
C PHE A 130 -15.04 7.51 7.81
N GLY A 131 -15.98 8.11 7.06
CA GLY A 131 -15.78 8.44 5.64
C GLY A 131 -14.59 9.40 5.44
N MET A 132 -14.43 10.37 6.32
CA MET A 132 -13.31 11.32 6.28
C MET A 132 -11.98 10.64 6.60
N GLU A 133 -11.93 9.84 7.68
CA GLU A 133 -10.74 9.11 8.11
C GLU A 133 -10.22 8.16 7.02
N VAL A 134 -11.13 7.35 6.44
CA VAL A 134 -10.77 6.40 5.38
C VAL A 134 -10.30 7.14 4.12
N SER A 135 -10.99 8.19 3.72
CA SER A 135 -10.63 8.98 2.54
C SER A 135 -9.22 9.55 2.64
N ILE A 136 -8.89 10.16 3.77
CA ILE A 136 -7.56 10.73 4.04
C ILE A 136 -6.52 9.60 4.10
N GLY A 137 -6.84 8.50 4.78
CA GLY A 137 -5.96 7.34 4.89
C GLY A 137 -5.59 6.72 3.55
N ILE A 138 -6.54 6.64 2.60
CA ILE A 138 -6.30 6.14 1.23
C ILE A 138 -5.32 7.06 0.49
N MET A 139 -5.50 8.36 0.56
CA MET A 139 -4.60 9.32 -0.09
C MET A 139 -3.19 9.29 0.51
N MET A 140 -3.10 9.11 1.84
CA MET A 140 -1.82 8.89 2.52
C MET A 140 -1.17 7.56 2.08
N ALA A 141 -1.94 6.47 1.97
CA ALA A 141 -1.43 5.17 1.53
C ALA A 141 -0.83 5.26 0.12
N TRP A 142 -1.51 5.93 -0.82
CA TRP A 142 -0.99 6.21 -2.15
C TRP A 142 0.34 6.95 -2.09
N LEU A 143 0.42 8.05 -1.35
CA LEU A 143 1.62 8.88 -1.26
C LEU A 143 2.80 8.11 -0.66
N VAL A 144 2.55 7.39 0.44
CA VAL A 144 3.57 6.57 1.11
C VAL A 144 4.03 5.44 0.19
N SER A 145 3.13 4.77 -0.54
CA SER A 145 3.48 3.69 -1.46
C SER A 145 4.42 4.15 -2.57
N ILE A 146 4.16 5.33 -3.16
CA ILE A 146 5.01 5.90 -4.21
C ILE A 146 6.39 6.32 -3.69
N LEU A 147 6.51 6.67 -2.41
CA LEU A 147 7.79 7.04 -1.82
C LEU A 147 8.58 5.83 -1.33
N THR A 148 7.94 4.92 -0.61
CA THR A 148 8.61 3.81 0.08
C THR A 148 8.97 2.65 -0.85
N VAL A 149 8.07 2.28 -1.78
CA VAL A 149 8.30 1.09 -2.62
C VAL A 149 9.48 1.30 -3.59
N PRO A 150 9.57 2.41 -4.34
CA PRO A 150 10.71 2.64 -5.23
C PRO A 150 12.03 2.79 -4.47
N SER A 151 12.01 3.54 -3.37
CA SER A 151 13.20 3.75 -2.53
C SER A 151 13.72 2.44 -1.98
N GLY A 152 12.83 1.59 -1.48
CA GLY A 152 13.20 0.27 -0.97
C GLY A 152 13.72 -0.66 -2.06
N LEU A 153 13.08 -0.73 -3.23
CA LEU A 153 13.54 -1.57 -4.34
C LEU A 153 14.89 -1.14 -4.91
N LEU A 154 15.17 0.16 -5.00
CA LEU A 154 16.46 0.66 -5.47
C LEU A 154 17.57 0.50 -4.43
N ALA A 155 17.29 0.75 -3.15
CA ALA A 155 18.26 0.55 -2.06
C ALA A 155 18.75 -0.89 -1.98
N MET A 156 17.86 -1.85 -2.29
CA MET A 156 18.16 -3.28 -2.26
C MET A 156 18.99 -3.77 -3.44
N LYS A 157 19.01 -3.05 -4.55
CA LYS A 157 19.82 -3.40 -5.72
C LYS A 157 21.32 -3.35 -5.43
N GLY A 158 21.76 -2.51 -4.48
CA GLY A 158 23.13 -2.53 -4.00
C GLY A 158 23.54 -3.84 -3.30
N PHE A 159 22.57 -4.71 -2.98
CA PHE A 159 22.83 -5.94 -2.22
C PHE A 159 22.91 -7.22 -3.06
N ASN A 160 22.27 -7.35 -4.24
CA ASN A 160 22.51 -8.53 -5.10
C ASN A 160 21.80 -8.49 -6.47
N ASP A 161 22.56 -8.24 -7.53
CA ASP A 161 22.14 -8.36 -8.94
C ASP A 161 21.85 -9.84 -9.34
N LYS A 162 22.28 -10.81 -8.54
CA LYS A 162 22.16 -12.26 -8.81
C LYS A 162 20.87 -12.91 -8.27
N SER A 163 20.07 -12.23 -7.47
CA SER A 163 18.87 -12.80 -6.82
C SER A 163 17.58 -12.62 -7.62
N TYR A 164 17.63 -11.93 -8.75
CA TYR A 164 16.47 -11.70 -9.60
C TYR A 164 16.31 -12.85 -10.61
N LYS A 165 15.76 -13.99 -10.17
CA LYS A 165 15.36 -15.05 -11.12
C LYS A 165 14.10 -14.59 -11.86
N PRO A 166 14.11 -14.60 -13.22
CA PRO A 166 12.91 -14.31 -14.00
C PRO A 166 11.81 -15.34 -13.65
N PHE A 167 10.59 -14.84 -13.58
CA PHE A 167 9.40 -15.69 -13.44
C PHE A 167 9.36 -16.62 -14.66
N ASN A 168 9.53 -17.92 -14.46
CA ASN A 168 9.43 -18.87 -15.53
C ASN A 168 8.03 -18.77 -16.14
N LYS A 169 7.95 -18.61 -17.47
CA LYS A 169 6.71 -18.62 -18.23
C LYS A 169 5.95 -19.92 -17.92
N PHE A 170 4.71 -19.77 -17.46
CA PHE A 170 3.69 -20.80 -17.68
C PHE A 170 3.13 -20.62 -19.10
#